data_642cbcb6f5013e7fb1a8307fa3590125
#
_entry.id   642cbcb6f5013e7fb1a8307fa3590125
#
_cell.length_a   1.000
_cell.length_b   1.000
_cell.length_c   1.000
_cell.angle_alpha   90.00
_cell.angle_beta   90.00
_cell.angle_gamma   90.00
#
_symmetry.space_group_name_H-M   'P 1'
#
loop_
_entity.id
_entity.type
_entity.pdbx_description
1 polymer ?
#
loop_
_entity_poly.entity_id
_entity_poly.type
_entity_poly.pdbx_seq_one_letter_code
_entity_poly.pdbx_strand_id
1 'polypeptide(L)'
;MDLKKKLDGRKDLQTMLFRRAWLISKDSLDNKMSTFPFYGNWKSVDLGVLHIYVHITLNIHYIETKSGKFFLCGHCYNPFTMEHSKEKCLTRIAESYNMSDFWDKISEITGVFILGWINEEGNINVITDPSGMQSSFYVRIKRTKSLPLCSCAGLPRRA
;
A
#
# COMPACT_ATOMS: atom_id res chain seq x y z
N MET A 1 -16.42 -15.47 -18.04
CA MET A 1 -16.55 -14.12 -18.65
C MET A 1 -15.20 -13.41 -18.54
N ASP A 2 -14.58 -13.00 -19.65
CA ASP A 2 -13.26 -12.39 -19.66
C ASP A 2 -13.37 -10.88 -19.35
N LEU A 3 -12.98 -10.49 -18.13
CA LEU A 3 -13.00 -9.10 -17.66
C LEU A 3 -12.15 -8.19 -18.55
N LYS A 4 -10.98 -8.67 -19.00
CA LYS A 4 -10.10 -7.93 -19.89
C LYS A 4 -10.82 -7.51 -21.16
N LYS A 5 -11.48 -8.45 -21.85
CA LYS A 5 -12.23 -8.17 -23.09
C LYS A 5 -13.33 -7.14 -22.90
N LYS A 6 -13.95 -7.07 -21.69
CA LYS A 6 -14.99 -6.06 -21.39
C LYS A 6 -14.42 -4.67 -21.16
N LEU A 7 -13.20 -4.59 -20.68
CA LEU A 7 -12.55 -3.32 -20.34
C LEU A 7 -11.74 -2.78 -21.52
N ASP A 8 -11.29 -3.63 -22.42
CA ASP A 8 -10.55 -3.19 -23.59
C ASP A 8 -11.44 -2.24 -24.43
N GLY A 9 -10.91 -1.04 -24.73
CA GLY A 9 -11.63 0.03 -25.43
C GLY A 9 -12.55 0.92 -24.56
N ARG A 10 -12.80 0.57 -23.28
CA ARG A 10 -13.67 1.32 -22.37
C ARG A 10 -12.85 2.07 -21.31
N LYS A 11 -12.23 3.19 -21.69
CA LYS A 11 -11.38 4.01 -20.81
C LYS A 11 -12.08 4.44 -19.52
N ASP A 12 -13.39 4.74 -19.61
CA ASP A 12 -14.22 5.07 -18.46
C ASP A 12 -14.24 3.97 -17.39
N LEU A 13 -14.34 2.71 -17.82
CA LEU A 13 -14.34 1.57 -16.91
C LEU A 13 -12.92 1.18 -16.45
N GLN A 14 -11.92 1.34 -17.32
CA GLN A 14 -10.52 1.09 -16.96
C GLN A 14 -10.07 1.93 -15.77
N THR A 15 -10.45 3.21 -15.73
CA THR A 15 -10.10 4.13 -14.63
C THR A 15 -10.81 3.78 -13.31
N MET A 16 -11.89 3.00 -13.37
CA MET A 16 -12.65 2.57 -12.20
C MET A 16 -12.13 1.23 -11.65
N LEU A 17 -11.34 0.49 -12.45
CA LEU A 17 -10.82 -0.81 -12.06
C LEU A 17 -9.82 -0.66 -10.90
N PHE A 18 -10.06 -1.38 -9.81
CA PHE A 18 -9.21 -1.36 -8.62
C PHE A 18 -8.98 0.03 -8.00
N ARG A 19 -10.00 0.90 -8.05
CA ARG A 19 -9.92 2.19 -7.36
C ARG A 19 -9.50 2.01 -5.91
N ARG A 20 -8.58 2.88 -5.44
CA ARG A 20 -8.00 2.86 -4.10
C ARG A 20 -7.26 1.56 -3.77
N ALA A 21 -6.95 0.73 -4.76
CA ALA A 21 -6.15 -0.45 -4.55
C ALA A 21 -4.64 -0.10 -4.47
N TRP A 22 -3.93 -1.00 -3.85
CA TRP A 22 -2.48 -0.98 -3.72
C TRP A 22 -1.91 -2.37 -3.96
N LEU A 23 -0.67 -2.43 -4.36
CA LEU A 23 0.08 -3.66 -4.57
C LEU A 23 1.52 -3.43 -4.12
N ILE A 24 2.06 -4.34 -3.34
CA ILE A 24 3.44 -4.34 -2.91
C ILE A 24 4.12 -5.57 -3.51
N SER A 25 5.26 -5.37 -4.16
CA SER A 25 6.02 -6.43 -4.81
C SER A 25 7.51 -6.24 -4.59
N LYS A 26 8.24 -7.35 -4.46
CA LYS A 26 9.72 -7.34 -4.50
C LYS A 26 10.26 -7.21 -5.92
N ASP A 27 9.49 -7.67 -6.89
CA ASP A 27 9.85 -7.57 -8.31
C ASP A 27 9.20 -6.33 -8.93
N SER A 28 9.92 -5.63 -9.81
CA SER A 28 9.34 -4.53 -10.59
C SER A 28 8.28 -5.04 -11.55
N LEU A 29 7.16 -4.33 -11.60
CA LEU A 29 6.06 -4.55 -12.53
C LEU A 29 5.91 -3.40 -13.53
N ASP A 30 6.88 -2.50 -13.63
CA ASP A 30 6.79 -1.28 -14.43
C ASP A 30 6.50 -1.57 -15.91
N ASN A 31 7.03 -2.66 -16.46
CA ASN A 31 6.75 -3.12 -17.81
C ASN A 31 5.28 -3.54 -18.03
N LYS A 32 4.49 -3.74 -16.96
CA LYS A 32 3.08 -4.12 -17.02
C LYS A 32 2.12 -2.95 -16.72
N MET A 33 2.65 -1.80 -16.31
CA MET A 33 1.82 -0.68 -15.83
C MET A 33 0.89 -0.11 -16.89
N SER A 34 1.22 -0.20 -18.18
CA SER A 34 0.37 0.26 -19.29
C SER A 34 -0.69 -0.74 -19.72
N THR A 35 -0.65 -1.98 -19.21
CA THR A 35 -1.53 -3.07 -19.63
C THR A 35 -2.49 -3.48 -18.53
N PHE A 36 -3.44 -4.39 -18.84
CA PHE A 36 -4.31 -5.02 -17.84
C PHE A 36 -3.47 -5.65 -16.71
N PRO A 37 -3.83 -5.46 -15.43
CA PRO A 37 -5.00 -4.73 -14.91
C PRO A 37 -4.75 -3.25 -14.62
N PHE A 38 -3.57 -2.70 -14.90
CA PHE A 38 -3.16 -1.36 -14.47
C PHE A 38 -3.64 -0.25 -15.40
N TYR A 39 -3.60 -0.49 -16.72
CA TYR A 39 -4.01 0.45 -17.78
C TYR A 39 -3.43 1.88 -17.64
N GLY A 40 -2.26 2.02 -17.05
CA GLY A 40 -1.63 3.33 -16.79
C GLY A 40 -2.28 4.14 -15.65
N ASN A 41 -3.26 3.59 -14.94
CA ASN A 41 -3.96 4.28 -13.84
C ASN A 41 -3.30 4.05 -12.47
N TRP A 42 -2.03 3.68 -12.44
CA TRP A 42 -1.29 3.41 -11.21
C TRP A 42 0.00 4.20 -11.17
N LYS A 43 0.42 4.57 -9.96
CA LYS A 43 1.72 5.17 -9.66
C LYS A 43 2.60 4.11 -9.01
N SER A 44 3.90 4.17 -9.27
CA SER A 44 4.90 3.35 -8.58
C SER A 44 5.78 4.20 -7.67
N VAL A 45 6.18 3.61 -6.55
CA VAL A 45 7.22 4.11 -5.66
C VAL A 45 8.20 2.98 -5.45
N ASP A 46 9.46 3.23 -5.76
CA ASP A 46 10.56 2.30 -5.55
C ASP A 46 11.25 2.61 -4.22
N LEU A 47 11.25 1.66 -3.30
CA LEU A 47 11.96 1.75 -2.03
C LEU A 47 13.26 0.89 -2.01
N GLY A 48 13.74 0.46 -3.18
CA GLY A 48 14.93 -0.36 -3.37
C GLY A 48 14.63 -1.86 -3.26
N VAL A 49 14.30 -2.35 -2.08
CA VAL A 49 13.95 -3.77 -1.86
C VAL A 49 12.48 -4.09 -2.12
N LEU A 50 11.70 -3.07 -2.38
CA LEU A 50 10.24 -3.14 -2.47
C LEU A 50 9.71 -2.10 -3.44
N HIS A 51 8.83 -2.51 -4.35
CA HIS A 51 8.07 -1.65 -5.24
C HIS A 51 6.63 -1.55 -4.73
N ILE A 52 6.14 -0.33 -4.56
CA ILE A 52 4.75 -0.08 -4.16
C ILE A 52 4.01 0.54 -5.33
N TYR A 53 2.93 -0.08 -5.72
CA TYR A 53 2.04 0.37 -6.77
C TYR A 53 0.71 0.77 -6.15
N VAL A 54 0.25 1.98 -6.42
CA VAL A 54 -1.03 2.48 -5.93
C VAL A 54 -1.85 3.05 -7.07
N HIS A 55 -3.14 2.79 -7.05
CA HIS A 55 -4.05 3.43 -7.99
C HIS A 55 -3.96 4.96 -7.83
N ILE A 56 -4.08 5.72 -8.93
CA ILE A 56 -3.95 7.19 -8.93
C ILE A 56 -4.90 7.91 -7.95
N THR A 57 -5.99 7.26 -7.54
CA THR A 57 -6.94 7.78 -6.55
C THR A 57 -6.52 7.53 -5.11
N LEU A 58 -5.44 6.78 -4.87
CA LEU A 58 -4.90 6.54 -3.53
C LEU A 58 -3.65 7.39 -3.31
N ASN A 59 -3.62 8.08 -2.17
CA ASN A 59 -2.41 8.81 -1.78
C ASN A 59 -1.42 7.86 -1.10
N ILE A 60 -0.15 8.06 -1.41
CA ILE A 60 0.97 7.40 -0.75
C ILE A 60 1.94 8.47 -0.24
N HIS A 61 2.38 8.29 0.99
CA HIS A 61 3.46 9.06 1.63
C HIS A 61 4.53 8.08 2.07
N TYR A 62 5.77 8.45 1.94
CA TYR A 62 6.90 7.63 2.40
C TYR A 62 8.01 8.53 2.93
N ILE A 63 8.74 8.00 3.88
CA ILE A 63 9.92 8.65 4.46
C ILE A 63 11.02 7.61 4.66
N GLU A 64 12.24 8.08 4.60
CA GLU A 64 13.43 7.28 4.87
C GLU A 64 14.13 7.84 6.10
N THR A 65 14.44 7.00 7.05
CA THR A 65 15.14 7.31 8.29
C THR A 65 16.36 6.42 8.43
N LYS A 66 17.17 6.66 9.46
CA LYS A 66 18.29 5.76 9.79
C LYS A 66 17.81 4.36 10.16
N SER A 67 16.64 4.24 10.76
CA SER A 67 16.06 2.98 11.24
C SER A 67 15.25 2.21 10.18
N GLY A 68 15.11 2.75 8.97
CA GLY A 68 14.40 2.10 7.88
C GLY A 68 13.55 3.03 7.03
N LYS A 69 12.78 2.42 6.14
CA LYS A 69 11.87 3.12 5.22
C LYS A 69 10.43 2.86 5.64
N PHE A 70 9.65 3.92 5.75
CA PHE A 70 8.25 3.87 6.18
C PHE A 70 7.35 4.41 5.09
N PHE A 71 6.17 3.81 4.93
CA PHE A 71 5.18 4.26 3.96
C PHE A 71 3.78 4.16 4.53
N LEU A 72 2.90 5.05 4.06
CA LEU A 72 1.50 5.10 4.41
C LEU A 72 0.67 5.32 3.14
N CYS A 73 -0.24 4.39 2.86
CA CYS A 73 -1.18 4.48 1.76
C CYS A 73 -2.57 4.75 2.32
N GLY A 74 -3.25 5.80 1.85
CA GLY A 74 -4.60 6.12 2.27
C GLY A 74 -4.72 7.40 3.09
N HIS A 75 -5.62 7.39 4.07
CA HIS A 75 -5.93 8.53 4.92
C HIS A 75 -5.82 8.15 6.39
N CYS A 76 -5.02 8.92 7.13
CA CYS A 76 -4.99 8.84 8.58
C CYS A 76 -4.98 10.25 9.20
N TYR A 77 -5.35 10.31 10.45
CA TYR A 77 -5.21 11.49 11.31
C TYR A 77 -5.03 11.02 12.76
N ASN A 78 -4.47 11.89 13.59
CA ASN A 78 -4.34 11.65 15.02
C ASN A 78 -5.41 12.48 15.78
N PRO A 79 -6.46 11.87 16.34
CA PRO A 79 -7.53 12.58 17.01
C PRO A 79 -7.09 13.21 18.34
N PHE A 80 -6.04 12.69 18.99
CA PHE A 80 -5.57 13.18 20.28
C PHE A 80 -4.79 14.49 20.13
N THR A 81 -4.07 14.65 19.03
CA THR A 81 -3.28 15.86 18.74
C THR A 81 -3.93 16.75 17.68
N MET A 82 -5.08 16.34 17.15
CA MET A 82 -5.76 17.00 16.02
C MET A 82 -4.85 17.16 14.78
N GLU A 83 -3.90 16.26 14.60
CA GLU A 83 -3.00 16.30 13.46
C GLU A 83 -3.63 15.59 12.26
N HIS A 84 -3.85 16.34 11.19
CA HIS A 84 -4.44 15.86 9.93
C HIS A 84 -3.41 15.61 8.83
N SER A 85 -2.15 16.03 9.02
CA SER A 85 -1.09 15.78 8.07
C SER A 85 -0.61 14.33 8.17
N LYS A 86 -0.77 13.59 7.09
CA LYS A 86 -0.31 12.21 6.97
C LYS A 86 1.20 12.10 7.06
N GLU A 87 1.91 13.08 6.48
CA GLU A 87 3.37 13.15 6.56
C GLU A 87 3.82 13.27 8.02
N LYS A 88 3.20 14.18 8.79
CA LYS A 88 3.54 14.35 10.20
C LYS A 88 3.19 13.11 11.03
N CYS A 89 2.02 12.49 10.79
CA CYS A 89 1.67 11.22 11.43
C CYS A 89 2.72 10.15 11.14
N LEU A 90 3.09 9.98 9.86
CA LEU A 90 4.10 9.00 9.45
C LEU A 90 5.48 9.31 10.03
N THR A 91 5.89 10.58 10.05
CA THR A 91 7.17 11.01 10.64
C THR A 91 7.25 10.66 12.12
N ARG A 92 6.21 10.99 12.91
CA ARG A 92 6.16 10.67 14.34
C ARG A 92 6.26 9.16 14.62
N ILE A 93 5.59 8.35 13.79
CA ILE A 93 5.68 6.88 13.89
C ILE A 93 7.09 6.42 13.59
N ALA A 94 7.70 6.91 12.51
CA ALA A 94 9.03 6.51 12.11
C ALA A 94 10.12 6.95 13.10
N GLU A 95 9.96 8.12 13.72
CA GLU A 95 10.87 8.60 14.78
C GLU A 95 10.78 7.76 16.06
N SER A 96 9.58 7.20 16.36
CA SER A 96 9.40 6.32 17.53
C SER A 96 9.83 4.86 17.28
N TYR A 97 10.19 4.52 16.05
CA TYR A 97 10.65 3.16 15.75
C TYR A 97 11.88 2.79 16.59
N ASN A 98 11.88 1.59 17.15
CA ASN A 98 12.84 1.11 18.15
C ASN A 98 12.70 1.76 19.54
N MET A 99 11.70 2.59 19.78
CA MET A 99 11.34 3.12 21.10
C MET A 99 10.20 2.30 21.72
N SER A 100 10.06 2.38 23.03
CA SER A 100 9.01 1.65 23.78
C SER A 100 7.58 2.08 23.41
N ASP A 101 7.42 3.31 22.91
CA ASP A 101 6.13 3.91 22.56
C ASP A 101 5.74 3.77 21.07
N PHE A 102 6.50 3.01 20.29
CA PHE A 102 6.23 2.82 18.85
C PHE A 102 4.79 2.35 18.58
N TRP A 103 4.34 1.33 19.29
CA TRP A 103 3.00 0.79 19.13
C TRP A 103 1.92 1.74 19.66
N ASP A 104 2.22 2.54 20.67
CA ASP A 104 1.32 3.57 21.16
C ASP A 104 1.12 4.65 20.09
N LYS A 105 2.19 5.08 19.42
CA LYS A 105 2.09 6.04 18.31
C LYS A 105 1.27 5.51 17.13
N ILE A 106 1.37 4.23 16.84
CA ILE A 106 0.52 3.58 15.83
C ILE A 106 -0.94 3.54 16.29
N SER A 107 -1.20 3.24 17.55
CA SER A 107 -2.56 3.17 18.10
C SER A 107 -3.26 4.54 18.21
N GLU A 108 -2.49 5.62 18.25
CA GLU A 108 -3.02 6.99 18.27
C GLU A 108 -3.61 7.44 16.92
N ILE A 109 -3.28 6.78 15.81
CA ILE A 109 -3.81 7.17 14.50
C ILE A 109 -5.07 6.39 14.14
N THR A 110 -5.98 7.06 13.45
CA THR A 110 -7.20 6.45 12.92
C THR A 110 -7.42 6.86 11.47
N GLY A 111 -8.30 6.15 10.77
CA GLY A 111 -8.61 6.40 9.36
C GLY A 111 -8.73 5.12 8.56
N VAL A 112 -8.52 5.23 7.26
CA VAL A 112 -8.52 4.11 6.30
C VAL A 112 -7.17 4.09 5.62
N PHE A 113 -6.27 3.25 6.10
CA PHE A 113 -4.87 3.27 5.67
C PHE A 113 -4.20 1.90 5.70
N ILE A 114 -3.10 1.83 4.99
CA ILE A 114 -2.08 0.81 5.12
C ILE A 114 -0.81 1.51 5.60
N LEU A 115 -0.24 1.04 6.68
CA LEU A 115 1.06 1.46 7.17
C LEU A 115 2.04 0.30 7.00
N GLY A 116 3.20 0.59 6.44
CA GLY A 116 4.25 -0.42 6.34
C GLY A 116 5.63 0.17 6.56
N TRP A 117 6.56 -0.70 6.92
CA TRP A 117 7.96 -0.33 7.06
C TRP A 117 8.89 -1.47 6.69
N ILE A 118 10.07 -1.07 6.24
CA ILE A 118 11.20 -1.93 5.93
C ILE A 118 12.29 -1.56 6.92
N ASN A 119 12.67 -2.50 7.78
CA ASN A 119 13.73 -2.26 8.75
C ASN A 119 15.13 -2.37 8.12
N GLU A 120 16.18 -2.09 8.89
CA GLU A 120 17.58 -2.16 8.45
C GLU A 120 17.97 -3.55 7.93
N GLU A 121 17.34 -4.62 8.44
CA GLU A 121 17.56 -6.00 8.01
C GLU A 121 16.83 -6.34 6.71
N GLY A 122 16.02 -5.41 6.16
CA GLY A 122 15.21 -5.62 4.96
C GLY A 122 13.91 -6.40 5.21
N ASN A 123 13.50 -6.58 6.47
CA ASN A 123 12.22 -7.19 6.80
C ASN A 123 11.09 -6.20 6.52
N ILE A 124 10.06 -6.68 5.84
CA ILE A 124 8.90 -5.90 5.46
C ILE A 124 7.76 -6.21 6.43
N ASN A 125 7.24 -5.16 7.07
CA ASN A 125 6.09 -5.22 7.94
C ASN A 125 4.96 -4.38 7.34
N VAL A 126 3.75 -4.87 7.42
CA VAL A 126 2.56 -4.17 6.91
C VAL A 126 1.41 -4.40 7.87
N ILE A 127 0.74 -3.33 8.25
CA ILE A 127 -0.49 -3.36 9.03
C ILE A 127 -1.59 -2.58 8.30
N THR A 128 -2.81 -3.00 8.52
CA THR A 128 -4.00 -2.29 8.06
C THR A 128 -4.59 -1.44 9.17
N ASP A 129 -5.47 -0.52 8.81
CA ASP A 129 -6.21 0.27 9.78
C ASP A 129 -7.01 -0.60 10.76
N PRO A 130 -7.24 -0.12 12.01
CA PRO A 130 -7.92 -0.89 13.05
C PRO A 130 -9.36 -1.28 12.70
N SER A 131 -10.02 -0.54 11.82
CA SER A 131 -11.39 -0.84 11.38
C SER A 131 -11.45 -1.96 10.32
N GLY A 132 -10.29 -2.36 9.78
CA GLY A 132 -10.20 -3.40 8.75
C GLY A 132 -10.87 -3.03 7.42
N MET A 133 -11.06 -1.74 7.15
CA MET A 133 -11.67 -1.26 5.91
C MET A 133 -10.75 -1.47 4.70
N GLN A 134 -9.44 -1.60 4.93
CA GLN A 134 -8.46 -1.99 3.92
C GLN A 134 -8.15 -3.48 4.06
N SER A 135 -8.74 -4.30 3.19
CA SER A 135 -8.44 -5.73 3.14
C SER A 135 -7.09 -5.98 2.47
N SER A 136 -6.30 -6.87 3.03
CA SER A 136 -5.00 -7.28 2.48
C SER A 136 -5.01 -8.75 2.12
N PHE A 137 -4.48 -9.08 0.96
CA PHE A 137 -4.26 -10.45 0.52
C PHE A 137 -2.80 -10.61 0.14
N TYR A 138 -2.20 -11.74 0.47
CA TYR A 138 -0.83 -12.03 0.04
C TYR A 138 -0.78 -13.29 -0.81
N VAL A 139 0.12 -13.29 -1.79
CA VAL A 139 0.38 -14.45 -2.63
C VAL A 139 1.86 -14.81 -2.53
N ARG A 140 2.14 -16.06 -2.17
CA ARG A 140 3.49 -16.60 -2.20
C ARG A 140 3.69 -17.38 -3.49
N ILE A 141 4.54 -16.86 -4.38
CA ILE A 141 4.88 -17.53 -5.63
C ILE A 141 6.06 -18.48 -5.36
N LYS A 142 5.83 -19.79 -5.45
CA LYS A 142 6.84 -20.82 -5.12
C LYS A 142 8.12 -20.78 -5.97
N ARG A 143 8.10 -20.10 -7.13
CA ARG A 143 9.25 -20.07 -8.08
C ARG A 143 10.14 -18.84 -7.95
N THR A 144 9.74 -17.82 -7.25
CA THR A 144 10.53 -16.63 -6.99
C THR A 144 10.50 -16.37 -5.49
N LYS A 145 11.63 -15.97 -4.91
CA LYS A 145 11.72 -15.59 -3.48
C LYS A 145 10.97 -14.29 -3.14
N SER A 146 10.00 -13.90 -3.97
CA SER A 146 9.25 -12.66 -3.86
C SER A 146 7.85 -12.90 -3.29
N LEU A 147 7.44 -12.05 -2.37
CA LEU A 147 6.09 -11.99 -1.79
C LEU A 147 5.39 -10.73 -2.32
N PRO A 148 4.46 -10.82 -3.27
CA PRO A 148 3.56 -9.71 -3.51
C PRO A 148 2.50 -9.66 -2.41
N LEU A 149 2.36 -8.51 -1.76
CA LEU A 149 1.23 -8.15 -0.91
C LEU A 149 0.26 -7.33 -1.77
N CYS A 150 -0.95 -7.80 -1.93
CA CYS A 150 -1.97 -7.13 -2.72
C CYS A 150 -3.22 -6.87 -1.90
N SER A 151 -3.77 -5.68 -2.00
CA SER A 151 -5.14 -5.37 -1.62
C SER A 151 -6.00 -5.36 -2.87
N CYS A 152 -6.92 -6.29 -2.98
CA CYS A 152 -7.95 -6.29 -4.01
C CYS A 152 -9.31 -6.09 -3.34
N ALA A 153 -9.79 -4.86 -3.30
CA ALA A 153 -11.19 -4.61 -3.03
C ALA A 153 -12.01 -5.20 -4.20
N GLY A 154 -12.63 -6.37 -3.98
CA GLY A 154 -13.67 -6.87 -4.87
C GLY A 154 -13.35 -7.96 -5.87
N LEU A 155 -12.49 -8.93 -5.56
CA LEU A 155 -12.51 -10.18 -6.30
C LEU A 155 -13.66 -11.06 -5.80
N PRO A 156 -14.58 -11.56 -6.67
CA PRO A 156 -15.62 -12.47 -6.24
C PRO A 156 -14.99 -13.77 -5.73
N ARG A 157 -15.39 -14.21 -4.55
CA ARG A 157 -15.07 -15.55 -4.04
C ARG A 157 -15.54 -16.56 -5.09
N ARG A 158 -14.63 -17.34 -5.62
CA ARG A 158 -15.04 -18.57 -6.30
C ARG A 158 -15.49 -19.55 -5.23
N ALA A 159 -16.74 -19.97 -5.37
CA ALA A 159 -17.29 -21.13 -4.67
C ALA A 159 -16.53 -22.40 -5.08
#